data_a1b9f839995a3167530652b20ee34367
#
_entry.id   a1b9f839995a3167530652b20ee34367
#
_cell.length_a   1.000
_cell.length_b   1.000
_cell.length_c   1.000
_cell.angle_alpha   90.00
_cell.angle_beta   90.00
_cell.angle_gamma   90.00
#
_symmetry.space_group_name_H-M   'P 1'
#
loop_
_entity.id
_entity.type
_entity.pdbx_description
1 polymer ?
#
loop_
_entity_poly.entity_id
_entity_poly.type
_entity_poly.pdbx_seq_one_letter_code
_entity_poly.pdbx_strand_id
1 'polypeptide(L)'
;MKFYGREKQRKDLHRLFLYEGMQIGLIYGRRRVGKSELIKQSLRETDVTSIYFECKQTTEQNNTESLSVLLADTFHFPKPSFDSMEALLTYLFEAAKEKPMILVLDEYPYLREVVQGMDSVLQALVDRYRDTSALKLILCGSYVDVMKSLLLRENPLYGRVDRTIDLKPMDYYESAMFYPTFSDEDKVRLYSVFGGIPYYNRLINSQLSVRENIIELIASPDARLENEVSMYLKSEISKINNANEVFEALARGFSKYSDLLSHSHVSSSPALADVLEKLIRMEVVKKEAPINDVNNKRKAGYIITDNLSLFYYRYVFRYSSQMNVMDSDVFYDRYIRDDFEKQYVPRQFEEICRQYLIRQNRAGKLPIPFDRIGKYYYDDPQTRTNGEFDIVTEDPNGYVFYEAKFRSEPLTQSMIQQEIEQVRRTGMNCYRYAFISRSGFDAQADEGVELIPLEKLYE
;
A
#
# COMPACT_ATOMS: atom_id res chain seq x y z
N MET A 1 14.74 -16.68 -6.60
CA MET A 1 13.58 -15.90 -7.05
C MET A 1 14.03 -14.47 -7.31
N LYS A 2 13.57 -13.83 -8.40
CA LYS A 2 13.96 -12.44 -8.71
C LYS A 2 13.23 -11.48 -7.76
N PHE A 3 13.95 -10.54 -7.16
CA PHE A 3 13.42 -9.46 -6.33
C PHE A 3 13.21 -8.22 -7.20
N TYR A 4 12.10 -7.51 -7.04
CA TYR A 4 11.75 -6.35 -7.87
C TYR A 4 11.54 -5.11 -6.99
N GLY A 5 11.97 -3.95 -7.49
CA GLY A 5 11.73 -2.65 -6.86
C GLY A 5 12.36 -2.47 -5.48
N ARG A 6 11.77 -1.61 -4.67
CA ARG A 6 12.15 -1.35 -3.27
C ARG A 6 13.57 -0.79 -3.09
N GLU A 7 14.12 -0.12 -4.09
CA GLU A 7 15.50 0.38 -4.05
C GLU A 7 15.79 1.30 -2.87
N LYS A 8 14.83 2.19 -2.54
CA LYS A 8 14.96 3.10 -1.41
C LYS A 8 15.06 2.33 -0.10
N GLN A 9 14.14 1.38 0.12
CA GLN A 9 14.09 0.59 1.36
C GLN A 9 15.32 -0.31 1.49
N ARG A 10 15.81 -0.89 0.41
CA ARG A 10 17.08 -1.66 0.39
C ARG A 10 18.27 -0.78 0.75
N LYS A 11 18.37 0.42 0.17
CA LYS A 11 19.41 1.39 0.52
C LYS A 11 19.33 1.80 2.00
N ASP A 12 18.12 1.98 2.54
CA ASP A 12 17.93 2.33 3.95
C ASP A 12 18.38 1.19 4.88
N LEU A 13 18.05 -0.08 4.56
CA LEU A 13 18.53 -1.25 5.31
C LEU A 13 20.04 -1.43 5.20
N HIS A 14 20.59 -1.26 4.01
CA HIS A 14 22.03 -1.35 3.80
C HIS A 14 22.80 -0.32 4.65
N ARG A 15 22.34 0.93 4.70
CA ARG A 15 22.93 1.95 5.58
C ARG A 15 22.84 1.58 7.05
N LEU A 16 21.71 0.97 7.48
CA LEU A 16 21.55 0.52 8.86
C LEU A 16 22.52 -0.63 9.18
N PHE A 17 22.67 -1.59 8.27
CA PHE A 17 23.56 -2.75 8.45
C PHE A 17 25.05 -2.38 8.52
N LEU A 18 25.46 -1.36 7.77
CA LEU A 18 26.86 -0.90 7.71
C LEU A 18 27.23 0.14 8.77
N TYR A 19 26.28 0.57 9.60
CA TYR A 19 26.61 1.50 10.68
C TYR A 19 27.56 0.85 11.70
N GLU A 20 28.55 1.58 12.22
CA GLU A 20 29.57 0.98 13.11
C GLU A 20 29.02 0.58 14.47
N GLY A 21 28.11 1.37 15.06
CA GLY A 21 27.50 1.10 16.36
C GLY A 21 26.20 0.30 16.29
N MET A 22 25.51 0.22 17.43
CA MET A 22 24.17 -0.39 17.50
C MET A 22 23.15 0.39 16.69
N GLN A 23 22.26 -0.34 16.03
CA GLN A 23 21.12 0.25 15.34
C GLN A 23 19.85 -0.59 15.55
N ILE A 24 18.71 0.10 15.70
CA ILE A 24 17.40 -0.55 15.77
C ILE A 24 16.56 -0.10 14.58
N GLY A 25 16.18 -1.07 13.75
CA GLY A 25 15.26 -0.90 12.64
C GLY A 25 13.87 -1.42 12.97
N LEU A 26 12.85 -0.66 12.65
CA LEU A 26 11.45 -1.05 12.75
C LEU A 26 10.86 -1.15 11.35
N ILE A 27 10.38 -2.34 10.97
CA ILE A 27 9.79 -2.59 9.64
C ILE A 27 8.37 -3.09 9.84
N TYR A 28 7.41 -2.34 9.31
CA TYR A 28 6.02 -2.77 9.35
C TYR A 28 5.30 -2.45 8.05
N GLY A 29 4.15 -3.00 7.91
CA GLY A 29 3.31 -2.83 6.74
C GLY A 29 2.38 -4.02 6.61
N ARG A 30 1.40 -3.87 5.77
CA ARG A 30 0.35 -4.84 5.52
C ARG A 30 0.89 -6.26 5.25
N ARG A 31 0.10 -7.28 5.56
CA ARG A 31 0.43 -8.66 5.23
C ARG A 31 0.68 -8.82 3.71
N ARG A 32 1.63 -9.67 3.32
CA ARG A 32 2.00 -9.95 1.91
C ARG A 32 2.61 -8.78 1.11
N VAL A 33 2.88 -7.63 1.74
CA VAL A 33 3.53 -6.48 1.10
C VAL A 33 5.02 -6.68 0.80
N GLY A 34 5.59 -7.79 1.28
CA GLY A 34 6.97 -8.21 0.98
C GLY A 34 8.02 -7.82 2.02
N LYS A 35 7.64 -7.60 3.30
CA LYS A 35 8.58 -7.26 4.40
C LYS A 35 9.71 -8.29 4.55
N SER A 36 9.33 -9.56 4.75
CA SER A 36 10.28 -10.66 4.96
C SER A 36 11.20 -10.87 3.75
N GLU A 37 10.66 -10.74 2.52
CA GLU A 37 11.46 -10.83 1.31
C GLU A 37 12.44 -9.65 1.16
N LEU A 38 12.02 -8.43 1.51
CA LEU A 38 12.88 -7.26 1.54
C LEU A 38 14.06 -7.45 2.51
N ILE A 39 13.78 -7.91 3.72
CA ILE A 39 14.81 -8.18 4.74
C ILE A 39 15.76 -9.28 4.23
N LYS A 40 15.23 -10.44 3.81
CA LYS A 40 16.03 -11.55 3.30
C LYS A 40 16.89 -11.17 2.10
N GLN A 41 16.35 -10.34 1.19
CA GLN A 41 17.14 -9.82 0.06
C GLN A 41 18.28 -8.91 0.55
N SER A 42 18.00 -8.00 1.48
CA SER A 42 19.03 -7.10 2.02
C SER A 42 20.09 -7.82 2.84
N LEU A 43 19.72 -8.92 3.53
CA LEU A 43 20.69 -9.77 4.23
C LEU A 43 21.62 -10.52 3.28
N ARG A 44 21.17 -10.91 2.09
CA ARG A 44 22.03 -11.54 1.06
C ARG A 44 23.05 -10.57 0.43
N GLU A 45 22.82 -9.28 0.60
CA GLU A 45 23.64 -8.19 0.04
C GLU A 45 24.68 -7.65 1.04
N THR A 46 24.84 -8.29 2.20
CA THR A 46 25.82 -7.92 3.22
C THR A 46 26.60 -9.13 3.69
N ASP A 47 27.86 -8.92 4.06
CA ASP A 47 28.73 -9.95 4.65
C ASP A 47 28.61 -10.00 6.18
N VAL A 48 27.78 -9.16 6.78
CA VAL A 48 27.57 -9.14 8.23
C VAL A 48 26.82 -10.41 8.65
N THR A 49 27.32 -11.11 9.64
CA THR A 49 26.66 -12.31 10.20
C THR A 49 25.23 -11.98 10.61
N SER A 50 24.26 -12.73 10.11
CA SER A 50 22.85 -12.44 10.34
C SER A 50 22.09 -13.64 10.86
N ILE A 51 21.18 -13.38 11.78
CA ILE A 51 20.23 -14.33 12.36
C ILE A 51 18.82 -13.82 12.02
N TYR A 52 18.10 -14.61 11.23
CA TYR A 52 16.72 -14.31 10.86
C TYR A 52 15.79 -15.26 11.61
N PHE A 53 15.10 -14.75 12.62
CA PHE A 53 14.17 -15.50 13.44
C PHE A 53 12.73 -15.05 13.16
N GLU A 54 11.89 -15.99 12.72
CA GLU A 54 10.46 -15.81 12.60
C GLU A 54 9.81 -16.19 13.94
N CYS A 55 9.32 -15.19 14.67
CA CYS A 55 8.66 -15.37 15.96
C CYS A 55 7.35 -16.17 15.76
N LYS A 56 7.15 -17.16 16.60
CA LYS A 56 6.01 -18.08 16.49
C LYS A 56 4.94 -17.73 17.52
N GLN A 57 3.70 -17.94 17.15
CA GLN A 57 2.56 -17.86 18.07
C GLN A 57 2.52 -19.10 18.98
N THR A 58 3.45 -19.16 19.94
CA THR A 58 3.66 -20.24 20.89
C THR A 58 4.24 -19.66 22.18
N THR A 59 4.65 -20.51 23.13
CA THR A 59 5.21 -20.06 24.41
C THR A 59 6.56 -19.35 24.25
N GLU A 60 6.95 -18.54 25.26
CA GLU A 60 8.29 -17.95 25.35
C GLU A 60 9.37 -19.03 25.26
N GLN A 61 9.24 -20.12 26.00
CA GLN A 61 10.20 -21.21 26.04
C GLN A 61 10.44 -21.82 24.63
N ASN A 62 9.37 -22.09 23.88
CA ASN A 62 9.49 -22.63 22.51
C ASN A 62 10.14 -21.65 21.54
N ASN A 63 9.88 -20.34 21.67
CA ASN A 63 10.56 -19.31 20.88
C ASN A 63 12.05 -19.23 21.25
N THR A 64 12.38 -19.22 22.54
CA THR A 64 13.75 -19.20 23.07
C THR A 64 14.53 -20.42 22.58
N GLU A 65 13.93 -21.60 22.65
CA GLU A 65 14.54 -22.84 22.20
C GLU A 65 14.76 -22.88 20.69
N SER A 66 13.78 -22.41 19.90
CA SER A 66 13.90 -22.30 18.44
C SER A 66 15.01 -21.32 18.02
N LEU A 67 15.12 -20.17 18.68
CA LEU A 67 16.19 -19.22 18.42
C LEU A 67 17.56 -19.76 18.85
N SER A 68 17.63 -20.53 19.96
CA SER A 68 18.88 -21.22 20.40
C SER A 68 19.39 -22.23 19.39
N VAL A 69 18.49 -22.97 18.71
CA VAL A 69 18.87 -23.85 17.60
C VAL A 69 19.48 -23.04 16.45
N LEU A 70 18.82 -21.94 16.08
CA LEU A 70 19.28 -21.07 15.00
C LEU A 70 20.69 -20.48 15.29
N LEU A 71 20.96 -20.13 16.57
CA LEU A 71 22.29 -19.69 17.02
C LEU A 71 23.34 -20.79 16.85
N ALA A 72 23.03 -22.00 17.29
CA ALA A 72 23.93 -23.15 17.13
C ALA A 72 24.31 -23.37 15.67
N ASP A 73 23.31 -23.35 14.78
CA ASP A 73 23.52 -23.52 13.35
C ASP A 73 24.33 -22.37 12.72
N THR A 74 24.05 -21.12 13.12
CA THR A 74 24.72 -19.92 12.57
C THR A 74 26.19 -19.83 12.98
N PHE A 75 26.50 -20.19 14.22
CA PHE A 75 27.85 -20.07 14.78
C PHE A 75 28.63 -21.39 14.87
N HIS A 76 28.03 -22.49 14.43
CA HIS A 76 28.64 -23.83 14.42
C HIS A 76 29.16 -24.27 15.79
N PHE A 77 28.38 -24.06 16.86
CA PHE A 77 28.68 -24.51 18.19
C PHE A 77 27.55 -25.37 18.78
N PRO A 78 27.78 -26.13 19.87
CA PRO A 78 26.72 -26.91 20.53
C PRO A 78 25.56 -26.02 20.94
N LYS A 79 24.29 -26.49 20.78
CA LYS A 79 23.09 -25.73 21.13
C LYS A 79 23.18 -25.21 22.57
N PRO A 80 23.15 -23.87 22.78
CA PRO A 80 23.11 -23.29 24.12
C PRO A 80 21.73 -23.43 24.72
N SER A 81 21.64 -23.45 26.05
CA SER A 81 20.39 -23.42 26.79
C SER A 81 20.26 -22.08 27.50
N PHE A 82 19.08 -21.47 27.36
CA PHE A 82 18.73 -20.21 28.03
C PHE A 82 17.42 -20.37 28.80
N ASP A 83 17.37 -19.81 30.00
CA ASP A 83 16.21 -19.91 30.87
C ASP A 83 15.09 -18.96 30.46
N SER A 84 15.39 -17.92 29.66
CA SER A 84 14.42 -16.94 29.17
C SER A 84 14.87 -16.31 27.85
N MET A 85 13.94 -15.63 27.17
CA MET A 85 14.24 -14.82 25.98
C MET A 85 15.19 -13.65 26.35
N GLU A 86 15.02 -13.04 27.52
CA GLU A 86 15.92 -11.99 28.00
C GLU A 86 17.37 -12.46 28.13
N ALA A 87 17.59 -13.65 28.72
CA ALA A 87 18.94 -14.22 28.84
C ALA A 87 19.58 -14.47 27.46
N LEU A 88 18.83 -15.01 26.52
CA LEU A 88 19.28 -15.24 25.14
C LEU A 88 19.62 -13.92 24.43
N LEU A 89 18.75 -12.93 24.51
CA LEU A 89 19.01 -11.62 23.91
C LEU A 89 20.22 -10.93 24.56
N THR A 90 20.36 -11.00 25.87
CA THR A 90 21.54 -10.47 26.58
C THR A 90 22.83 -11.09 26.02
N TYR A 91 22.85 -12.39 25.80
CA TYR A 91 23.98 -13.07 25.17
C TYR A 91 24.29 -12.51 23.77
N LEU A 92 23.27 -12.26 22.93
CA LEU A 92 23.47 -11.70 21.60
C LEU A 92 23.99 -10.26 21.62
N PHE A 93 23.45 -9.42 22.51
CA PHE A 93 23.94 -8.06 22.69
C PHE A 93 25.40 -8.04 23.16
N GLU A 94 25.79 -8.95 24.03
CA GLU A 94 27.17 -9.10 24.51
C GLU A 94 28.09 -9.62 23.40
N ALA A 95 27.70 -10.67 22.68
CA ALA A 95 28.47 -11.25 21.60
C ALA A 95 28.70 -10.23 20.45
N ALA A 96 27.77 -9.33 20.22
CA ALA A 96 27.90 -8.28 19.22
C ALA A 96 28.90 -7.16 19.60
N LYS A 97 29.48 -7.15 20.78
CA LYS A 97 30.62 -6.28 21.12
C LYS A 97 31.90 -6.69 20.37
N GLU A 98 32.10 -7.99 20.22
CA GLU A 98 33.30 -8.54 19.57
C GLU A 98 33.18 -8.54 18.05
N LYS A 99 31.98 -8.83 17.53
CA LYS A 99 31.74 -8.94 16.09
C LYS A 99 30.36 -8.41 15.73
N PRO A 100 30.28 -7.45 14.80
CA PRO A 100 29.00 -6.95 14.33
C PRO A 100 28.08 -8.08 13.84
N MET A 101 26.79 -8.03 14.20
CA MET A 101 25.78 -8.98 13.75
C MET A 101 24.41 -8.32 13.56
N ILE A 102 23.60 -8.97 12.75
CA ILE A 102 22.20 -8.55 12.50
C ILE A 102 21.29 -9.61 13.12
N LEU A 103 20.39 -9.18 14.01
CA LEU A 103 19.29 -9.98 14.52
C LEU A 103 17.98 -9.46 13.94
N VAL A 104 17.24 -10.30 13.25
CA VAL A 104 15.89 -10.02 12.79
C VAL A 104 14.90 -10.81 13.61
N LEU A 105 13.96 -10.11 14.23
CA LEU A 105 12.77 -10.68 14.88
C LEU A 105 11.57 -10.39 13.97
N ASP A 106 11.28 -11.31 13.06
CA ASP A 106 10.14 -11.23 12.16
C ASP A 106 8.87 -11.71 12.87
N GLU A 107 7.73 -11.09 12.61
CA GLU A 107 6.48 -11.21 13.36
C GLU A 107 6.68 -10.98 14.87
N TYR A 108 7.45 -9.95 15.22
CA TYR A 108 7.73 -9.51 16.60
C TYR A 108 6.48 -9.39 17.49
N PRO A 109 5.30 -8.98 17.00
CA PRO A 109 4.07 -8.98 17.79
C PRO A 109 3.77 -10.30 18.51
N TYR A 110 4.07 -11.46 17.92
CA TYR A 110 3.88 -12.76 18.58
C TYR A 110 4.81 -12.97 19.79
N LEU A 111 6.06 -12.51 19.66
CA LEU A 111 7.00 -12.58 20.76
C LEU A 111 6.59 -11.64 21.90
N ARG A 112 6.15 -10.43 21.55
CA ARG A 112 5.63 -9.42 22.49
C ARG A 112 4.41 -9.92 23.29
N GLU A 113 3.58 -10.76 22.67
CA GLU A 113 2.38 -11.32 23.31
C GLU A 113 2.74 -12.37 24.38
N VAL A 114 3.78 -13.17 24.15
CA VAL A 114 4.11 -14.32 25.00
C VAL A 114 5.23 -14.06 26.00
N VAL A 115 6.09 -13.06 25.76
CA VAL A 115 7.16 -12.63 26.67
C VAL A 115 6.66 -11.43 27.48
N GLN A 116 6.49 -11.62 28.78
CA GLN A 116 6.00 -10.57 29.66
C GLN A 116 6.96 -9.39 29.68
N GLY A 117 6.47 -8.20 29.34
CA GLY A 117 7.28 -6.97 29.34
C GLY A 117 8.36 -6.92 28.27
N MET A 118 8.21 -7.62 27.15
CA MET A 118 9.22 -7.72 26.08
C MET A 118 9.77 -6.37 25.63
N ASP A 119 8.92 -5.35 25.48
CA ASP A 119 9.36 -4.00 25.08
C ASP A 119 10.29 -3.37 26.16
N SER A 120 10.03 -3.64 27.45
CA SER A 120 10.87 -3.18 28.56
C SER A 120 12.19 -3.94 28.64
N VAL A 121 12.17 -5.24 28.36
CA VAL A 121 13.39 -6.06 28.25
C VAL A 121 14.29 -5.48 27.15
N LEU A 122 13.74 -5.23 25.96
CA LEU A 122 14.50 -4.63 24.87
C LEU A 122 15.00 -3.22 25.24
N GLN A 123 14.17 -2.42 25.90
CA GLN A 123 14.59 -1.10 26.39
C GLN A 123 15.83 -1.21 27.28
N ALA A 124 15.80 -2.07 28.29
CA ALA A 124 16.90 -2.23 29.25
C ALA A 124 18.20 -2.71 28.57
N LEU A 125 18.09 -3.64 27.61
CA LEU A 125 19.23 -4.13 26.84
C LEU A 125 19.79 -3.03 25.92
N VAL A 126 18.94 -2.31 25.22
CA VAL A 126 19.36 -1.21 24.34
C VAL A 126 20.07 -0.13 25.15
N ASP A 127 19.51 0.30 26.27
CA ASP A 127 20.12 1.34 27.12
C ASP A 127 21.47 0.89 27.71
N ARG A 128 21.58 -0.39 28.09
CA ARG A 128 22.82 -0.97 28.62
C ARG A 128 23.93 -1.08 27.58
N TYR A 129 23.58 -1.47 26.34
CA TYR A 129 24.56 -1.87 25.33
C TYR A 129 24.72 -0.84 24.19
N ARG A 130 24.03 0.29 24.24
CA ARG A 130 23.97 1.28 23.15
C ARG A 130 25.34 1.69 22.63
N ASP A 131 26.28 1.94 23.54
CA ASP A 131 27.60 2.47 23.20
C ASP A 131 28.68 1.37 23.05
N THR A 132 28.35 0.13 23.35
CA THR A 132 29.33 -0.96 23.41
C THR A 132 29.07 -2.10 22.43
N SER A 133 27.82 -2.32 22.02
CA SER A 133 27.45 -3.38 21.09
C SER A 133 27.31 -2.86 19.66
N ALA A 134 27.66 -3.67 18.69
CA ALA A 134 27.46 -3.39 17.27
C ALA A 134 26.26 -4.18 16.67
N LEU A 135 25.30 -4.59 17.52
CA LEU A 135 24.11 -5.32 17.10
C LEU A 135 23.21 -4.43 16.25
N LYS A 136 22.74 -4.98 15.13
CA LYS A 136 21.63 -4.42 14.32
C LYS A 136 20.39 -5.22 14.62
N LEU A 137 19.47 -4.65 15.41
CA LEU A 137 18.22 -5.29 15.77
C LEU A 137 17.11 -4.83 14.81
N ILE A 138 16.51 -5.75 14.09
CA ILE A 138 15.38 -5.47 13.20
C ILE A 138 14.11 -6.08 13.81
N LEU A 139 13.17 -5.23 14.17
CA LEU A 139 11.84 -5.62 14.60
C LEU A 139 10.89 -5.52 13.39
N CYS A 140 10.29 -6.63 12.99
CA CYS A 140 9.41 -6.68 11.84
C CYS A 140 8.04 -7.26 12.24
N GLY A 141 6.96 -6.75 11.64
CA GLY A 141 5.62 -7.29 11.91
C GLY A 141 4.55 -6.80 10.94
N SER A 142 3.50 -7.62 10.83
CA SER A 142 2.36 -7.37 9.94
C SER A 142 1.23 -6.60 10.63
N TYR A 143 1.16 -6.59 11.95
CA TYR A 143 0.16 -5.86 12.72
C TYR A 143 0.56 -4.39 12.85
N VAL A 144 0.12 -3.58 11.86
CA VAL A 144 0.54 -2.18 11.69
C VAL A 144 0.34 -1.35 12.95
N ASP A 145 -0.83 -1.46 13.59
CA ASP A 145 -1.15 -0.70 14.82
C ASP A 145 -0.22 -1.08 15.98
N VAL A 146 0.03 -2.39 16.16
CA VAL A 146 0.93 -2.90 17.19
C VAL A 146 2.36 -2.39 16.96
N MET A 147 2.84 -2.45 15.72
CA MET A 147 4.19 -1.96 15.37
C MET A 147 4.31 -0.45 15.51
N LYS A 148 3.31 0.32 15.10
CA LYS A 148 3.28 1.78 15.32
C LYS A 148 3.25 2.16 16.79
N SER A 149 2.62 1.33 17.64
CA SER A 149 2.59 1.59 19.09
C SER A 149 3.98 1.61 19.72
N LEU A 150 4.99 0.96 19.12
CA LEU A 150 6.39 0.99 19.58
C LEU A 150 7.03 2.38 19.47
N LEU A 151 6.46 3.26 18.66
CA LEU A 151 6.93 4.63 18.45
C LEU A 151 6.20 5.66 19.32
N LEU A 152 5.20 5.24 20.10
CA LEU A 152 4.44 6.14 20.97
C LEU A 152 5.19 6.43 22.28
N ARG A 153 4.94 7.60 22.87
CA ARG A 153 5.60 8.06 24.11
C ARG A 153 5.47 7.10 25.28
N GLU A 154 4.35 6.40 25.33
CA GLU A 154 4.00 5.45 26.40
C GLU A 154 4.76 4.12 26.27
N ASN A 155 5.37 3.87 25.09
CA ASN A 155 6.09 2.62 24.88
C ASN A 155 7.56 2.72 25.33
N PRO A 156 8.11 1.68 25.99
CA PRO A 156 9.51 1.63 26.41
C PRO A 156 10.54 1.86 25.27
N LEU A 157 10.21 1.51 24.03
CA LEU A 157 11.11 1.68 22.87
C LEU A 157 11.03 3.08 22.23
N TYR A 158 10.20 3.98 22.75
CA TYR A 158 10.14 5.37 22.27
C TYR A 158 11.52 6.04 22.28
N GLY A 159 11.88 6.65 21.15
CA GLY A 159 13.17 7.33 20.97
C GLY A 159 14.39 6.43 20.83
N ARG A 160 14.22 5.09 20.81
CA ARG A 160 15.31 4.10 20.66
C ARG A 160 15.41 3.50 19.28
N VAL A 161 14.36 3.64 18.46
CA VAL A 161 14.32 3.19 17.08
C VAL A 161 15.06 4.19 16.18
N ASP A 162 16.12 3.73 15.53
CA ASP A 162 16.99 4.57 14.69
C ASP A 162 16.45 4.71 13.24
N ARG A 163 15.78 3.67 12.74
CA ARG A 163 15.21 3.67 11.40
C ARG A 163 13.83 3.01 11.37
N THR A 164 12.86 3.69 10.79
CA THR A 164 11.52 3.15 10.57
C THR A 164 11.25 3.00 9.07
N ILE A 165 10.80 1.81 8.66
CA ILE A 165 10.34 1.51 7.30
C ILE A 165 8.88 1.10 7.35
N ASP A 166 7.99 2.02 6.99
CA ASP A 166 6.58 1.75 6.75
C ASP A 166 6.43 1.26 5.30
N LEU A 167 6.38 -0.07 5.13
CA LEU A 167 6.39 -0.69 3.82
C LEU A 167 4.98 -0.69 3.21
N LYS A 168 4.74 0.26 2.32
CA LYS A 168 3.48 0.38 1.57
C LYS A 168 3.42 -0.58 0.38
N PRO A 169 2.23 -0.86 -0.18
CA PRO A 169 2.12 -1.51 -1.49
C PRO A 169 3.02 -0.84 -2.54
N MET A 170 3.45 -1.59 -3.52
CA MET A 170 4.20 -1.06 -4.67
C MET A 170 3.32 -0.12 -5.48
N ASP A 171 3.91 0.88 -6.11
CA ASP A 171 3.20 1.69 -7.08
C ASP A 171 2.95 0.91 -8.39
N TYR A 172 2.23 1.51 -9.32
CA TYR A 172 1.90 0.91 -10.62
C TYR A 172 3.17 0.54 -11.42
N TYR A 173 4.23 1.34 -11.31
CA TYR A 173 5.48 1.14 -12.04
C TYR A 173 6.29 -0.04 -11.48
N GLU A 174 6.46 -0.11 -10.16
CA GLU A 174 7.14 -1.24 -9.51
C GLU A 174 6.35 -2.55 -9.72
N SER A 175 5.02 -2.48 -9.69
CA SER A 175 4.14 -3.64 -9.93
C SER A 175 4.26 -4.17 -11.34
N ALA A 176 4.38 -3.31 -12.35
CA ALA A 176 4.56 -3.71 -13.75
C ALA A 176 5.82 -4.53 -14.01
N MET A 177 6.83 -4.45 -13.12
CA MET A 177 8.04 -5.27 -13.21
C MET A 177 7.76 -6.79 -13.08
N PHE A 178 6.62 -7.19 -12.51
CA PHE A 178 6.23 -8.59 -12.36
C PHE A 178 5.66 -9.18 -13.65
N TYR A 179 5.13 -8.34 -14.53
CA TYR A 179 4.49 -8.73 -15.79
C TYR A 179 4.95 -7.85 -16.97
N PRO A 180 6.27 -7.84 -17.26
CA PRO A 180 6.88 -6.92 -18.23
C PRO A 180 6.46 -7.16 -19.69
N THR A 181 5.93 -8.33 -20.01
CA THR A 181 5.52 -8.71 -21.38
C THR A 181 4.13 -8.20 -21.77
N PHE A 182 3.34 -7.74 -20.82
CA PHE A 182 2.04 -7.15 -21.11
C PHE A 182 2.17 -5.75 -21.70
N SER A 183 1.20 -5.36 -22.53
CA SER A 183 1.09 -3.99 -23.02
C SER A 183 0.89 -3.00 -21.88
N ASP A 184 1.19 -1.72 -22.08
CA ASP A 184 1.01 -0.72 -21.04
C ASP A 184 -0.46 -0.56 -20.64
N GLU A 185 -1.39 -0.76 -21.59
CA GLU A 185 -2.83 -0.83 -21.29
C GLU A 185 -3.18 -1.99 -20.36
N ASP A 186 -2.62 -3.17 -20.63
CA ASP A 186 -2.90 -4.35 -19.80
C ASP A 186 -2.21 -4.28 -18.44
N LYS A 187 -1.04 -3.62 -18.37
CA LYS A 187 -0.42 -3.28 -17.08
C LYS A 187 -1.33 -2.39 -16.22
N VAL A 188 -2.00 -1.39 -16.83
CA VAL A 188 -3.03 -0.59 -16.15
C VAL A 188 -4.18 -1.45 -15.66
N ARG A 189 -4.73 -2.33 -16.51
CA ARG A 189 -5.83 -3.24 -16.13
C ARG A 189 -5.44 -4.19 -15.00
N LEU A 190 -4.27 -4.82 -15.09
CA LEU A 190 -3.76 -5.73 -14.05
C LEU A 190 -3.54 -5.01 -12.73
N TYR A 191 -2.90 -3.84 -12.77
CA TYR A 191 -2.72 -3.03 -11.55
C TYR A 191 -4.05 -2.58 -10.95
N SER A 192 -5.04 -2.25 -11.78
CA SER A 192 -6.39 -1.88 -11.33
C SER A 192 -7.05 -2.97 -10.50
N VAL A 193 -6.76 -4.25 -10.78
CA VAL A 193 -7.32 -5.41 -10.05
C VAL A 193 -6.42 -5.84 -8.90
N PHE A 194 -5.15 -6.13 -9.18
CA PHE A 194 -4.23 -6.79 -8.24
C PHE A 194 -3.44 -5.81 -7.39
N GLY A 195 -3.39 -4.53 -7.77
CA GLY A 195 -2.71 -3.46 -7.03
C GLY A 195 -1.23 -3.71 -6.81
N GLY A 196 -0.69 -3.11 -5.75
CA GLY A 196 0.73 -3.10 -5.44
C GLY A 196 1.21 -4.20 -4.47
N ILE A 197 0.43 -5.26 -4.25
CA ILE A 197 0.85 -6.36 -3.36
C ILE A 197 1.68 -7.39 -4.14
N PRO A 198 2.99 -7.54 -3.84
CA PRO A 198 3.88 -8.42 -4.59
C PRO A 198 3.41 -9.87 -4.68
N TYR A 199 2.75 -10.36 -3.62
CA TYR A 199 2.21 -11.71 -3.60
C TYR A 199 1.16 -11.92 -4.69
N TYR A 200 0.26 -10.96 -4.93
CA TYR A 200 -0.76 -11.05 -5.98
C TYR A 200 -0.14 -10.92 -7.36
N ASN A 201 0.75 -9.94 -7.54
CA ASN A 201 1.43 -9.70 -8.81
C ASN A 201 2.25 -10.89 -9.30
N ARG A 202 2.81 -11.70 -8.37
CA ARG A 202 3.54 -12.92 -8.69
C ARG A 202 2.67 -14.09 -9.20
N LEU A 203 1.38 -14.03 -8.96
CA LEU A 203 0.44 -15.05 -9.42
C LEU A 203 -0.01 -14.83 -10.87
N ILE A 204 0.17 -13.61 -11.38
CA ILE A 204 -0.21 -13.26 -12.75
C ILE A 204 0.60 -14.11 -13.74
N ASN A 205 -0.11 -14.81 -14.60
CA ASN A 205 0.47 -15.65 -15.63
C ASN A 205 0.60 -14.86 -16.94
N SER A 206 1.83 -14.66 -17.40
CA SER A 206 2.14 -13.91 -18.63
C SER A 206 1.72 -14.60 -19.92
N GLN A 207 1.30 -15.87 -19.86
CA GLN A 207 0.76 -16.62 -21.03
C GLN A 207 -0.74 -16.43 -21.20
N LEU A 208 -1.41 -15.86 -20.21
CA LEU A 208 -2.84 -15.64 -20.19
C LEU A 208 -3.16 -14.16 -20.43
N SER A 209 -4.32 -13.89 -21.03
CA SER A 209 -4.85 -12.53 -21.13
C SER A 209 -5.21 -11.95 -19.74
N VAL A 210 -5.46 -10.64 -19.67
CA VAL A 210 -5.96 -9.98 -18.44
C VAL A 210 -7.25 -10.65 -17.97
N ARG A 211 -8.20 -10.92 -18.88
CA ARG A 211 -9.47 -11.58 -18.60
C ARG A 211 -9.27 -12.96 -17.96
N GLU A 212 -8.44 -13.80 -18.56
CA GLU A 212 -8.16 -15.14 -18.05
C GLU A 212 -7.47 -15.10 -16.68
N ASN A 213 -6.51 -14.18 -16.47
CA ASN A 213 -5.89 -13.98 -15.14
C ASN A 213 -6.93 -13.57 -14.08
N ILE A 214 -7.88 -12.70 -14.42
CA ILE A 214 -8.94 -12.29 -13.48
C ILE A 214 -9.84 -13.49 -13.16
N ILE A 215 -10.26 -14.26 -14.15
CA ILE A 215 -11.11 -15.44 -13.95
C ILE A 215 -10.38 -16.46 -13.07
N GLU A 216 -9.16 -16.84 -13.44
CA GLU A 216 -8.40 -17.89 -12.75
C GLU A 216 -8.02 -17.49 -11.30
N LEU A 217 -7.72 -16.22 -11.08
CA LEU A 217 -7.20 -15.79 -9.78
C LEU A 217 -8.27 -15.31 -8.81
N ILE A 218 -9.41 -14.76 -9.27
CA ILE A 218 -10.40 -14.14 -8.37
C ILE A 218 -11.86 -14.30 -8.77
N ALA A 219 -12.19 -14.44 -10.06
CA ALA A 219 -13.57 -14.40 -10.55
C ALA A 219 -14.15 -15.78 -10.94
N SER A 220 -13.70 -16.83 -10.28
CA SER A 220 -14.24 -18.18 -10.39
C SER A 220 -14.36 -18.83 -9.01
N PRO A 221 -15.26 -19.82 -8.84
CA PRO A 221 -15.32 -20.61 -7.60
C PRO A 221 -13.98 -21.25 -7.29
N ASP A 222 -13.57 -21.23 -6.04
CA ASP A 222 -12.30 -21.77 -5.54
C ASP A 222 -11.03 -21.10 -6.14
N ALA A 223 -11.16 -19.96 -6.80
CA ALA A 223 -10.04 -19.20 -7.30
C ALA A 223 -9.09 -18.81 -6.14
N ARG A 224 -7.79 -18.84 -6.42
CA ARG A 224 -6.73 -18.69 -5.40
C ARG A 224 -6.86 -17.45 -4.54
N LEU A 225 -7.39 -16.35 -5.08
CA LEU A 225 -7.56 -15.07 -4.38
C LEU A 225 -9.03 -14.78 -4.01
N GLU A 226 -9.98 -15.65 -4.39
CA GLU A 226 -11.40 -15.48 -4.08
C GLU A 226 -11.61 -15.28 -2.57
N ASN A 227 -11.05 -16.18 -1.78
CA ASN A 227 -11.16 -16.14 -0.33
C ASN A 227 -10.11 -15.24 0.35
N GLU A 228 -9.13 -14.72 -0.40
CA GLU A 228 -8.03 -13.94 0.15
C GLU A 228 -8.51 -12.68 0.87
N VAL A 229 -9.38 -11.91 0.21
CA VAL A 229 -9.95 -10.69 0.77
C VAL A 229 -10.78 -11.00 2.01
N SER A 230 -11.67 -12.02 1.93
CA SER A 230 -12.50 -12.40 3.07
C SER A 230 -11.68 -12.94 4.24
N MET A 231 -10.61 -13.70 3.99
CA MET A 231 -9.70 -14.21 5.03
C MET A 231 -8.84 -13.10 5.63
N TYR A 232 -8.31 -12.21 4.81
CA TYR A 232 -7.57 -11.04 5.27
C TYR A 232 -8.45 -10.16 6.15
N LEU A 233 -9.64 -9.84 5.69
CA LEU A 233 -10.59 -9.04 6.45
C LEU A 233 -11.08 -9.78 7.70
N LYS A 234 -11.30 -11.08 7.65
CA LYS A 234 -11.66 -11.88 8.85
C LYS A 234 -10.54 -11.92 9.88
N SER A 235 -9.30 -12.09 9.47
CA SER A 235 -8.16 -12.12 10.41
C SER A 235 -7.90 -10.78 11.09
N GLU A 236 -8.11 -9.69 10.37
CA GLU A 236 -7.81 -8.33 10.82
C GLU A 236 -9.07 -7.60 11.33
N ILE A 237 -10.23 -7.86 10.71
CA ILE A 237 -11.50 -7.11 10.86
C ILE A 237 -12.59 -7.96 11.55
N SER A 238 -12.35 -9.24 11.87
CA SER A 238 -13.39 -10.14 12.46
C SER A 238 -14.07 -9.56 13.72
N LYS A 239 -13.51 -8.52 14.30
CA LYS A 239 -14.04 -7.77 15.44
C LYS A 239 -14.80 -6.50 15.03
N ILE A 240 -14.90 -6.19 13.72
CA ILE A 240 -15.58 -5.00 13.22
C ILE A 240 -16.90 -5.43 12.58
N ASN A 241 -17.97 -5.30 13.35
CA ASN A 241 -19.32 -5.50 12.82
C ASN A 241 -19.57 -4.51 11.67
N ASN A 242 -20.30 -4.93 10.62
CA ASN A 242 -20.70 -4.13 9.46
C ASN A 242 -19.53 -3.63 8.56
N ALA A 243 -18.35 -4.22 8.63
CA ALA A 243 -17.24 -3.84 7.74
C ALA A 243 -17.56 -4.17 6.28
N ASN A 244 -18.17 -5.35 6.02
CA ASN A 244 -18.54 -5.78 4.67
C ASN A 244 -19.53 -4.81 4.01
N GLU A 245 -20.52 -4.36 4.76
CA GLU A 245 -21.55 -3.42 4.30
C GLU A 245 -20.94 -2.07 3.92
N VAL A 246 -19.97 -1.60 4.70
CA VAL A 246 -19.22 -0.37 4.40
C VAL A 246 -18.35 -0.55 3.15
N PHE A 247 -17.63 -1.68 3.03
CA PHE A 247 -16.84 -1.97 1.84
C PHE A 247 -17.70 -2.08 0.58
N GLU A 248 -18.85 -2.76 0.65
CA GLU A 248 -19.76 -2.87 -0.48
C GLU A 248 -20.28 -1.50 -0.92
N ALA A 249 -20.69 -0.63 0.02
CA ALA A 249 -21.14 0.71 -0.28
C ALA A 249 -20.02 1.55 -0.94
N LEU A 250 -18.78 1.49 -0.41
CA LEU A 250 -17.62 2.15 -0.98
C LEU A 250 -17.30 1.65 -2.40
N ALA A 251 -17.34 0.34 -2.62
CA ALA A 251 -17.08 -0.29 -3.93
C ALA A 251 -18.13 0.09 -4.99
N ARG A 252 -19.34 0.41 -4.56
CA ARG A 252 -20.41 0.96 -5.41
C ARG A 252 -20.23 2.45 -5.73
N GLY A 253 -19.27 3.13 -5.09
CA GLY A 253 -18.95 4.54 -5.33
C GLY A 253 -19.55 5.52 -4.33
N PHE A 254 -20.23 5.04 -3.27
CA PHE A 254 -20.72 5.90 -2.19
C PHE A 254 -19.55 6.31 -1.29
N SER A 255 -18.93 7.46 -1.53
CA SER A 255 -17.73 7.91 -0.83
C SER A 255 -17.98 8.91 0.30
N LYS A 256 -19.07 9.68 0.24
CA LYS A 256 -19.37 10.67 1.27
C LYS A 256 -19.99 10.01 2.51
N TYR A 257 -19.73 10.58 3.68
CA TYR A 257 -20.24 10.02 4.95
C TYR A 257 -21.76 9.86 4.98
N SER A 258 -22.50 10.86 4.45
CA SER A 258 -23.97 10.81 4.33
C SER A 258 -24.46 9.64 3.48
N ASP A 259 -23.77 9.40 2.37
CA ASP A 259 -24.14 8.36 1.42
C ASP A 259 -23.85 6.98 2.00
N LEU A 260 -22.70 6.84 2.67
CA LEU A 260 -22.35 5.61 3.40
C LEU A 260 -23.37 5.30 4.49
N LEU A 261 -23.79 6.30 5.27
CA LEU A 261 -24.81 6.11 6.32
C LEU A 261 -26.14 5.62 5.74
N SER A 262 -26.49 6.09 4.55
CA SER A 262 -27.77 5.73 3.89
C SER A 262 -27.72 4.37 3.17
N HIS A 263 -26.54 3.92 2.70
CA HIS A 263 -26.42 2.77 1.79
C HIS A 263 -25.65 1.58 2.37
N SER A 264 -24.94 1.74 3.51
CA SER A 264 -24.21 0.64 4.14
C SER A 264 -25.02 -0.17 5.14
N HIS A 265 -26.31 0.16 5.32
CA HIS A 265 -27.19 -0.51 6.30
C HIS A 265 -26.64 -0.56 7.74
N VAL A 266 -25.69 0.31 8.07
CA VAL A 266 -25.15 0.43 9.44
C VAL A 266 -26.19 1.10 10.32
N SER A 267 -26.42 0.58 11.51
CA SER A 267 -27.54 0.92 12.37
C SER A 267 -27.58 2.36 12.87
N SER A 268 -26.45 3.05 12.91
CA SER A 268 -26.36 4.42 13.43
C SER A 268 -25.09 5.16 12.97
N SER A 269 -25.14 6.50 13.02
CA SER A 269 -23.98 7.33 12.71
C SER A 269 -22.76 7.06 13.60
N PRO A 270 -22.88 6.88 14.94
CA PRO A 270 -21.75 6.49 15.76
C PRO A 270 -21.13 5.12 15.39
N ALA A 271 -21.97 4.14 15.02
CA ALA A 271 -21.48 2.84 14.57
C ALA A 271 -20.70 2.95 13.25
N LEU A 272 -21.17 3.73 12.29
CA LEU A 272 -20.44 3.99 11.06
C LEU A 272 -19.11 4.69 11.32
N ALA A 273 -19.08 5.67 12.21
CA ALA A 273 -17.86 6.39 12.57
C ALA A 273 -16.79 5.43 13.17
N ASP A 274 -17.20 4.53 14.08
CA ASP A 274 -16.32 3.52 14.69
C ASP A 274 -15.76 2.55 13.64
N VAL A 275 -16.61 2.06 12.73
CA VAL A 275 -16.18 1.19 11.62
C VAL A 275 -15.15 1.90 10.75
N LEU A 276 -15.45 3.12 10.27
CA LEU A 276 -14.56 3.87 9.40
C LEU A 276 -13.22 4.20 10.09
N GLU A 277 -13.24 4.56 11.38
CA GLU A 277 -12.01 4.83 12.14
C GLU A 277 -11.12 3.58 12.22
N LYS A 278 -11.70 2.41 12.49
CA LYS A 278 -10.97 1.14 12.52
C LYS A 278 -10.38 0.79 11.15
N LEU A 279 -11.18 0.92 10.07
CA LEU A 279 -10.73 0.66 8.70
C LEU A 279 -9.61 1.62 8.23
N ILE A 280 -9.65 2.88 8.66
CA ILE A 280 -8.59 3.87 8.39
C ILE A 280 -7.32 3.50 9.17
N ARG A 281 -7.46 3.12 10.43
CA ARG A 281 -6.33 2.70 11.29
C ARG A 281 -5.59 1.49 10.69
N MET A 282 -6.34 0.57 10.10
CA MET A 282 -5.82 -0.60 9.38
C MET A 282 -5.26 -0.27 7.98
N GLU A 283 -5.35 0.97 7.55
CA GLU A 283 -4.93 1.44 6.23
C GLU A 283 -5.63 0.75 5.04
N VAL A 284 -6.81 0.18 5.23
CA VAL A 284 -7.61 -0.43 4.15
C VAL A 284 -8.64 0.54 3.56
N VAL A 285 -8.93 1.62 4.30
CA VAL A 285 -9.70 2.78 3.84
C VAL A 285 -8.90 4.03 4.13
N LYS A 286 -8.93 5.01 3.23
CA LYS A 286 -8.41 6.35 3.47
C LYS A 286 -9.55 7.37 3.43
N LYS A 287 -9.42 8.45 4.21
CA LYS A 287 -10.25 9.64 4.08
C LYS A 287 -9.47 10.67 3.27
N GLU A 288 -10.07 11.18 2.20
CA GLU A 288 -9.46 12.16 1.31
C GLU A 288 -10.32 13.43 1.25
N ALA A 289 -9.71 14.57 1.50
CA ALA A 289 -10.33 15.88 1.36
C ALA A 289 -9.79 16.59 0.12
N PRO A 290 -10.57 17.48 -0.52
CA PRO A 290 -10.07 18.32 -1.60
C PRO A 290 -8.89 19.20 -1.13
N ILE A 291 -7.88 19.39 -2.00
CA ILE A 291 -6.66 20.14 -1.65
C ILE A 291 -6.94 21.61 -1.34
N ASN A 292 -7.97 22.18 -1.93
CA ASN A 292 -8.39 23.56 -1.71
C ASN A 292 -9.37 23.74 -0.53
N ASP A 293 -9.78 22.64 0.14
CA ASP A 293 -10.73 22.71 1.28
C ASP A 293 -10.51 21.54 2.26
N VAL A 294 -9.26 21.38 2.71
CA VAL A 294 -8.80 20.23 3.52
C VAL A 294 -9.51 20.08 4.87
N ASN A 295 -10.03 21.17 5.42
CA ASN A 295 -10.70 21.18 6.72
C ASN A 295 -12.20 20.87 6.63
N ASN A 296 -12.78 20.83 5.44
CA ASN A 296 -14.20 20.62 5.25
C ASN A 296 -14.56 19.13 5.29
N LYS A 297 -15.00 18.68 6.45
CA LYS A 297 -15.38 17.27 6.67
C LYS A 297 -16.51 16.78 5.76
N ARG A 298 -17.38 17.69 5.26
CA ARG A 298 -18.52 17.35 4.38
C ARG A 298 -18.07 17.05 2.95
N LYS A 299 -17.02 17.72 2.49
CA LYS A 299 -16.43 17.50 1.17
C LYS A 299 -15.47 16.31 1.12
N ALA A 300 -15.01 15.83 2.28
CA ALA A 300 -14.13 14.66 2.35
C ALA A 300 -14.89 13.39 1.96
N GLY A 301 -14.21 12.50 1.23
CA GLY A 301 -14.68 11.17 0.85
C GLY A 301 -13.86 10.05 1.48
N TYR A 302 -14.40 8.84 1.49
CA TYR A 302 -13.72 7.63 1.92
C TYR A 302 -13.47 6.73 0.72
N ILE A 303 -12.30 6.11 0.65
CA ILE A 303 -11.83 5.33 -0.50
C ILE A 303 -11.17 4.05 -0.01
N ILE A 304 -11.50 2.92 -0.62
CA ILE A 304 -10.78 1.65 -0.42
C ILE A 304 -9.38 1.80 -1.01
N THR A 305 -8.34 1.51 -0.22
CA THR A 305 -6.94 1.66 -0.64
C THR A 305 -6.37 0.43 -1.34
N ASP A 306 -7.02 -0.72 -1.20
CA ASP A 306 -6.60 -2.00 -1.76
C ASP A 306 -7.41 -2.34 -3.00
N ASN A 307 -6.75 -2.39 -4.15
CA ASN A 307 -7.40 -2.64 -5.44
C ASN A 307 -8.09 -4.01 -5.50
N LEU A 308 -7.45 -5.07 -4.94
CA LEU A 308 -8.07 -6.39 -4.93
C LEU A 308 -9.35 -6.40 -4.09
N SER A 309 -9.35 -5.74 -2.92
CA SER A 309 -10.55 -5.60 -2.10
C SER A 309 -11.64 -4.80 -2.83
N LEU A 310 -11.26 -3.71 -3.50
CA LEU A 310 -12.19 -2.90 -4.28
C LEU A 310 -12.84 -3.73 -5.41
N PHE A 311 -12.03 -4.48 -6.16
CA PHE A 311 -12.52 -5.37 -7.22
C PHE A 311 -13.43 -6.47 -6.65
N TYR A 312 -12.99 -7.13 -5.56
CA TYR A 312 -13.74 -8.19 -4.89
C TYR A 312 -15.13 -7.74 -4.46
N TYR A 313 -15.24 -6.62 -3.73
CA TYR A 313 -16.55 -6.13 -3.25
C TYR A 313 -17.45 -5.63 -4.39
N ARG A 314 -16.86 -5.10 -5.46
CA ARG A 314 -17.63 -4.61 -6.61
C ARG A 314 -18.25 -5.74 -7.42
N TYR A 315 -17.52 -6.84 -7.63
CA TYR A 315 -17.90 -7.89 -8.59
C TYR A 315 -18.10 -9.26 -7.96
N VAL A 316 -17.23 -9.70 -7.08
CA VAL A 316 -17.23 -11.07 -6.55
C VAL A 316 -18.17 -11.20 -5.37
N PHE A 317 -17.98 -10.40 -4.33
CA PHE A 317 -18.81 -10.44 -3.14
C PHE A 317 -20.29 -10.22 -3.45
N ARG A 318 -20.58 -9.21 -4.23
CA ARG A 318 -21.94 -8.83 -4.63
C ARG A 318 -22.67 -9.91 -5.43
N TYR A 319 -21.95 -10.64 -6.28
CA TYR A 319 -22.52 -11.62 -7.19
C TYR A 319 -22.04 -13.05 -6.89
N SER A 320 -21.65 -13.33 -5.66
CA SER A 320 -21.09 -14.63 -5.24
C SER A 320 -22.03 -15.81 -5.56
N SER A 321 -23.34 -15.63 -5.35
CA SER A 321 -24.32 -16.67 -5.69
C SER A 321 -24.36 -16.98 -7.20
N GLN A 322 -24.26 -15.95 -8.04
CA GLN A 322 -24.23 -16.11 -9.50
C GLN A 322 -22.92 -16.74 -9.96
N MET A 323 -21.79 -16.34 -9.36
CA MET A 323 -20.48 -16.92 -9.66
C MET A 323 -20.45 -18.42 -9.39
N ASN A 324 -21.09 -18.89 -8.31
CA ASN A 324 -21.11 -20.30 -7.93
C ASN A 324 -22.01 -21.19 -8.80
N VAL A 325 -22.90 -20.62 -9.60
CA VAL A 325 -23.85 -21.41 -10.41
C VAL A 325 -23.70 -21.19 -11.92
N MET A 326 -22.76 -20.34 -12.34
CA MET A 326 -22.49 -20.03 -13.74
C MET A 326 -21.11 -20.52 -14.16
N ASP A 327 -20.95 -20.76 -15.46
CA ASP A 327 -19.65 -20.85 -16.08
C ASP A 327 -18.87 -19.54 -15.86
N SER A 328 -17.56 -19.63 -15.56
CA SER A 328 -16.75 -18.47 -15.16
C SER A 328 -16.58 -17.45 -16.28
N ASP A 329 -16.52 -17.89 -17.54
CA ASP A 329 -16.46 -17.00 -18.70
C ASP A 329 -17.78 -16.24 -18.88
N VAL A 330 -18.90 -16.92 -18.70
CA VAL A 330 -20.25 -16.32 -18.76
C VAL A 330 -20.44 -15.33 -17.60
N PHE A 331 -19.97 -15.69 -16.41
CA PHE A 331 -20.01 -14.80 -15.25
C PHE A 331 -19.23 -13.51 -15.51
N TYR A 332 -17.96 -13.63 -15.98
CA TYR A 332 -17.13 -12.48 -16.30
C TYR A 332 -17.78 -11.57 -17.32
N ASP A 333 -18.24 -12.14 -18.43
CA ASP A 333 -18.83 -11.38 -19.55
C ASP A 333 -20.11 -10.65 -19.15
N ARG A 334 -20.89 -11.23 -18.23
CA ARG A 334 -22.17 -10.65 -17.82
C ARG A 334 -22.07 -9.64 -16.70
N TYR A 335 -21.17 -9.84 -15.72
CA TYR A 335 -21.14 -9.06 -14.49
C TYR A 335 -19.91 -8.16 -14.34
N ILE A 336 -18.84 -8.41 -15.11
CA ILE A 336 -17.57 -7.71 -14.94
C ILE A 336 -17.22 -6.87 -16.17
N ARG A 337 -17.14 -7.46 -17.36
CA ARG A 337 -16.51 -6.91 -18.56
C ARG A 337 -16.90 -5.47 -18.85
N ASP A 338 -18.17 -5.16 -18.95
CA ASP A 338 -18.64 -3.85 -19.41
C ASP A 338 -18.37 -2.74 -18.39
N ASP A 339 -18.66 -2.99 -17.11
CA ASP A 339 -18.40 -2.03 -16.04
C ASP A 339 -16.89 -1.90 -15.77
N PHE A 340 -16.15 -3.01 -15.88
CA PHE A 340 -14.70 -3.02 -15.75
C PHE A 340 -14.02 -2.08 -16.73
N GLU A 341 -14.33 -2.20 -18.03
CA GLU A 341 -13.71 -1.38 -19.08
C GLU A 341 -14.23 0.08 -19.08
N LYS A 342 -15.51 0.30 -18.82
CA LYS A 342 -16.14 1.62 -18.98
C LYS A 342 -16.11 2.50 -17.74
N GLN A 343 -15.99 1.90 -16.54
CA GLN A 343 -16.08 2.65 -15.27
C GLN A 343 -14.94 2.34 -14.30
N TYR A 344 -14.63 1.04 -14.12
CA TYR A 344 -13.68 0.64 -13.09
C TYR A 344 -12.24 1.02 -13.44
N VAL A 345 -11.74 0.56 -14.58
CA VAL A 345 -10.36 0.85 -15.04
C VAL A 345 -10.13 2.34 -15.23
N PRO A 346 -11.05 3.12 -15.86
CA PRO A 346 -10.87 4.58 -15.98
C PRO A 346 -10.66 5.28 -14.64
N ARG A 347 -11.42 4.93 -13.59
CA ARG A 347 -11.23 5.48 -12.24
C ARG A 347 -9.90 5.07 -11.60
N GLN A 348 -9.47 3.84 -11.82
CA GLN A 348 -8.16 3.38 -11.33
C GLN A 348 -7.01 4.05 -12.09
N PHE A 349 -7.23 4.40 -13.34
CA PHE A 349 -6.25 5.13 -14.15
C PHE A 349 -5.96 6.53 -13.60
N GLU A 350 -6.96 7.23 -13.05
CA GLU A 350 -6.76 8.51 -12.35
C GLU A 350 -5.77 8.36 -11.17
N GLU A 351 -5.92 7.29 -10.38
CA GLU A 351 -5.00 7.01 -9.26
C GLU A 351 -3.59 6.63 -9.75
N ILE A 352 -3.49 5.87 -10.86
CA ILE A 352 -2.23 5.55 -11.52
C ILE A 352 -1.54 6.82 -12.00
N CYS A 353 -2.26 7.74 -12.65
CA CYS A 353 -1.75 9.04 -13.09
C CYS A 353 -1.28 9.89 -11.90
N ARG A 354 -2.00 9.86 -10.78
CA ARG A 354 -1.58 10.54 -9.55
C ARG A 354 -0.27 9.95 -9.01
N GLN A 355 -0.11 8.63 -9.00
CA GLN A 355 1.14 7.97 -8.60
C GLN A 355 2.28 8.31 -9.56
N TYR A 356 2.02 8.39 -10.86
CA TYR A 356 2.99 8.84 -11.87
C TYR A 356 3.51 10.24 -11.53
N LEU A 357 2.63 11.20 -11.30
CA LEU A 357 3.01 12.57 -10.96
C LEU A 357 3.83 12.64 -9.66
N ILE A 358 3.43 11.91 -8.62
CA ILE A 358 4.20 11.81 -7.36
C ILE A 358 5.60 11.24 -7.64
N ARG A 359 5.70 10.24 -8.51
CA ARG A 359 6.97 9.64 -8.89
C ARG A 359 7.86 10.62 -9.65
N GLN A 360 7.32 11.36 -10.62
CA GLN A 360 8.04 12.40 -11.36
C GLN A 360 8.51 13.53 -10.43
N ASN A 361 7.64 13.97 -9.50
CA ASN A 361 7.98 14.99 -8.52
C ASN A 361 9.15 14.57 -7.62
N ARG A 362 9.10 13.34 -7.08
CA ARG A 362 10.17 12.78 -6.23
C ARG A 362 11.48 12.57 -6.99
N ALA A 363 11.42 12.34 -8.28
CA ALA A 363 12.58 12.17 -9.14
C ALA A 363 13.17 13.50 -9.64
N GLY A 364 12.55 14.64 -9.30
CA GLY A 364 12.97 15.96 -9.79
C GLY A 364 12.80 16.15 -11.29
N LYS A 365 11.88 15.42 -11.91
CA LYS A 365 11.63 15.45 -13.35
C LYS A 365 10.57 16.47 -13.77
N LEU A 366 9.84 17.05 -12.81
CA LEU A 366 8.88 18.11 -13.10
C LEU A 366 9.57 19.48 -13.21
N PRO A 367 9.14 20.36 -14.10
CA PRO A 367 9.69 21.71 -14.23
C PRO A 367 9.59 22.52 -12.93
N ILE A 368 8.48 22.38 -12.22
CA ILE A 368 8.22 22.98 -10.92
C ILE A 368 7.71 21.85 -10.01
N PRO A 369 8.39 21.56 -8.90
CA PRO A 369 7.90 20.58 -7.95
C PRO A 369 6.64 21.09 -7.26
N PHE A 370 5.67 20.21 -7.06
CA PHE A 370 4.45 20.54 -6.34
C PHE A 370 4.55 20.16 -4.85
N ASP A 371 3.85 20.93 -4.03
CA ASP A 371 3.74 20.70 -2.58
C ASP A 371 2.58 19.76 -2.22
N ARG A 372 1.47 19.85 -2.98
CA ARG A 372 0.25 19.04 -2.77
C ARG A 372 -0.29 18.49 -4.08
N ILE A 373 -0.94 17.33 -4.00
CA ILE A 373 -1.68 16.69 -5.09
C ILE A 373 -2.96 16.08 -4.53
N GLY A 374 -4.07 16.23 -5.22
CA GLY A 374 -5.35 15.65 -4.84
C GLY A 374 -6.50 16.14 -5.69
N LYS A 375 -7.72 15.89 -5.21
CA LYS A 375 -8.93 16.43 -5.81
C LYS A 375 -9.08 17.91 -5.50
N TYR A 376 -9.69 18.64 -6.42
CA TYR A 376 -10.03 20.04 -6.24
C TYR A 376 -11.54 20.22 -6.35
N TYR A 377 -12.18 20.72 -5.32
CA TYR A 377 -13.62 21.00 -5.33
C TYR A 377 -13.88 22.36 -5.98
N TYR A 378 -14.85 22.42 -6.88
CA TYR A 378 -15.26 23.66 -7.53
C TYR A 378 -16.76 23.88 -7.48
N ASP A 379 -17.14 25.16 -7.53
CA ASP A 379 -18.49 25.62 -7.83
C ASP A 379 -18.45 26.35 -9.18
N ASP A 380 -19.28 25.93 -10.14
CA ASP A 380 -19.44 26.62 -11.42
C ASP A 380 -20.62 27.59 -11.30
N PRO A 381 -20.37 28.93 -11.24
CA PRO A 381 -21.41 29.91 -11.06
C PRO A 381 -22.33 30.08 -12.27
N GLN A 382 -21.88 29.68 -13.47
CA GLN A 382 -22.65 29.80 -14.71
C GLN A 382 -23.68 28.69 -14.82
N THR A 383 -23.30 27.45 -14.56
CA THR A 383 -24.18 26.29 -14.61
C THR A 383 -24.90 26.02 -13.29
N ARG A 384 -24.49 26.71 -12.21
CA ARG A 384 -24.96 26.49 -10.83
C ARG A 384 -24.77 25.04 -10.36
N THR A 385 -23.73 24.41 -10.85
CA THR A 385 -23.31 23.04 -10.47
C THR A 385 -22.03 23.08 -9.66
N ASN A 386 -21.80 22.04 -8.88
CA ASN A 386 -20.53 21.83 -8.21
C ASN A 386 -19.96 20.47 -8.64
N GLY A 387 -18.65 20.32 -8.45
CA GLY A 387 -17.98 19.10 -8.82
C GLY A 387 -16.57 19.02 -8.24
N GLU A 388 -15.85 18.01 -8.68
CA GLU A 388 -14.46 17.80 -8.29
C GLU A 388 -13.63 17.56 -9.56
N PHE A 389 -12.46 18.20 -9.64
CA PHE A 389 -11.40 17.77 -10.55
C PHE A 389 -10.56 16.72 -9.85
N ASP A 390 -10.32 15.59 -10.51
CA ASP A 390 -9.77 14.40 -9.86
C ASP A 390 -8.27 14.51 -9.57
N ILE A 391 -7.52 15.22 -10.42
CA ILE A 391 -6.09 15.39 -10.26
C ILE A 391 -5.72 16.86 -10.44
N VAL A 392 -5.33 17.49 -9.34
CA VAL A 392 -4.80 18.85 -9.33
C VAL A 392 -3.57 18.88 -8.44
N THR A 393 -2.51 19.55 -8.89
CA THR A 393 -1.34 19.83 -8.06
C THR A 393 -1.30 21.30 -7.68
N GLU A 394 -0.69 21.58 -6.53
CA GLU A 394 -0.48 22.94 -6.02
C GLU A 394 1.01 23.17 -5.81
N ASP A 395 1.50 24.29 -6.32
CA ASP A 395 2.85 24.79 -6.15
C ASP A 395 2.84 26.31 -5.86
N PRO A 396 3.98 26.98 -5.63
CA PRO A 396 4.01 28.41 -5.32
C PRO A 396 3.38 29.34 -6.38
N ASN A 397 3.20 28.89 -7.63
CA ASN A 397 2.60 29.70 -8.70
C ASN A 397 1.07 29.55 -8.77
N GLY A 398 0.52 28.52 -8.13
CA GLY A 398 -0.91 28.21 -8.16
C GLY A 398 -1.18 26.75 -8.42
N TYR A 399 -2.16 26.46 -9.27
CA TYR A 399 -2.61 25.10 -9.55
C TYR A 399 -2.24 24.67 -10.97
N VAL A 400 -1.94 23.36 -11.11
CA VAL A 400 -1.86 22.68 -12.40
C VAL A 400 -2.99 21.65 -12.45
N PHE A 401 -3.81 21.72 -13.47
CA PHE A 401 -4.90 20.79 -13.73
C PHE A 401 -4.42 19.62 -14.59
N TYR A 402 -4.83 18.40 -14.21
CA TYR A 402 -4.57 17.18 -14.97
C TYR A 402 -5.87 16.46 -15.24
N GLU A 403 -6.08 16.08 -16.50
CA GLU A 403 -7.19 15.23 -16.93
C GLU A 403 -6.66 13.88 -17.41
N ALA A 404 -7.17 12.78 -16.85
CA ALA A 404 -6.78 11.43 -17.18
C ALA A 404 -7.93 10.69 -17.89
N LYS A 405 -7.70 10.24 -19.12
CA LYS A 405 -8.72 9.55 -19.93
C LYS A 405 -8.24 8.16 -20.38
N PHE A 406 -8.87 7.12 -19.86
CA PHE A 406 -8.65 5.73 -20.29
C PHE A 406 -9.75 5.28 -21.24
N ARG A 407 -9.69 5.75 -22.47
CA ARG A 407 -10.69 5.50 -23.53
C ARG A 407 -10.01 4.96 -24.80
N SER A 408 -10.79 4.33 -25.69
CA SER A 408 -10.29 3.73 -26.94
C SER A 408 -9.95 4.73 -28.04
N GLU A 409 -10.48 5.95 -27.95
CA GLU A 409 -10.27 6.98 -28.95
C GLU A 409 -9.32 8.05 -28.43
N PRO A 410 -8.49 8.65 -29.31
CA PRO A 410 -7.59 9.74 -28.93
C PRO A 410 -8.37 10.97 -28.43
N LEU A 411 -7.73 11.80 -27.62
CA LEU A 411 -8.26 13.09 -27.21
C LEU A 411 -8.11 14.10 -28.35
N THR A 412 -9.24 14.70 -28.75
CA THR A 412 -9.25 15.74 -29.80
C THR A 412 -8.99 17.12 -29.23
N GLN A 413 -8.58 18.06 -30.09
CA GLN A 413 -8.38 19.47 -29.73
C GLN A 413 -9.63 20.08 -29.08
N SER A 414 -10.82 19.77 -29.61
CA SER A 414 -12.08 20.31 -29.06
C SER A 414 -12.37 19.81 -27.66
N MET A 415 -12.04 18.54 -27.35
CA MET A 415 -12.22 17.98 -26.00
C MET A 415 -11.29 18.65 -24.99
N ILE A 416 -10.02 18.84 -25.39
CA ILE A 416 -9.03 19.53 -24.57
C ILE A 416 -9.48 20.97 -24.25
N GLN A 417 -9.96 21.71 -25.24
CA GLN A 417 -10.44 23.06 -25.06
C GLN A 417 -11.68 23.14 -24.16
N GLN A 418 -12.60 22.19 -24.27
CA GLN A 418 -13.77 22.11 -23.38
C GLN A 418 -13.39 21.95 -21.90
N GLU A 419 -12.44 21.05 -21.59
CA GLU A 419 -11.96 20.86 -20.22
C GLU A 419 -11.25 22.11 -19.69
N ILE A 420 -10.37 22.73 -20.49
CA ILE A 420 -9.70 23.99 -20.13
C ILE A 420 -10.73 25.09 -19.85
N GLU A 421 -11.76 25.21 -20.67
CA GLU A 421 -12.79 26.20 -20.52
C GLU A 421 -13.64 25.96 -19.25
N GLN A 422 -13.90 24.70 -18.93
CA GLN A 422 -14.55 24.34 -17.67
C GLN A 422 -13.70 24.78 -16.46
N VAL A 423 -12.41 24.49 -16.45
CA VAL A 423 -11.49 24.92 -15.38
C VAL A 423 -11.50 26.44 -15.25
N ARG A 424 -11.41 27.18 -16.36
CA ARG A 424 -11.41 28.65 -16.35
C ARG A 424 -12.70 29.24 -15.77
N ARG A 425 -13.86 28.64 -16.07
CA ARG A 425 -15.17 29.10 -15.52
C ARG A 425 -15.27 28.99 -14.00
N THR A 426 -14.54 28.05 -13.40
CA THR A 426 -14.55 27.87 -11.94
C THR A 426 -13.79 28.97 -11.17
N GLY A 427 -13.01 29.81 -11.88
CA GLY A 427 -12.16 30.83 -11.25
C GLY A 427 -10.95 30.28 -10.51
N MET A 428 -10.62 29.00 -10.72
CA MET A 428 -9.41 28.38 -10.17
C MET A 428 -8.14 29.09 -10.70
N ASN A 429 -7.20 29.42 -9.80
CA ASN A 429 -5.89 29.98 -10.19
C ASN A 429 -5.02 28.92 -10.85
N CYS A 430 -5.47 28.46 -12.03
CA CYS A 430 -4.79 27.43 -12.82
C CYS A 430 -3.92 28.10 -13.90
N TYR A 431 -2.63 27.82 -13.89
CA TYR A 431 -1.68 28.42 -14.85
C TYR A 431 -1.17 27.43 -15.90
N ARG A 432 -1.42 26.12 -15.71
CA ARG A 432 -0.99 25.05 -16.62
C ARG A 432 -1.99 23.92 -16.63
N TYR A 433 -2.12 23.26 -17.79
CA TYR A 433 -3.03 22.14 -18.02
C TYR A 433 -2.24 20.95 -18.56
N ALA A 434 -2.59 19.75 -18.16
CA ALA A 434 -1.99 18.53 -18.68
C ALA A 434 -3.06 17.46 -18.92
N PHE A 435 -2.90 16.71 -19.98
CA PHE A 435 -3.82 15.65 -20.36
C PHE A 435 -3.06 14.33 -20.47
N ILE A 436 -3.56 13.29 -19.84
CA ILE A 436 -2.97 11.95 -19.84
C ILE A 436 -3.95 11.01 -20.54
N SER A 437 -3.55 10.42 -21.65
CA SER A 437 -4.46 9.63 -22.49
C SER A 437 -3.91 8.25 -22.80
N ARG A 438 -4.79 7.24 -22.66
CA ARG A 438 -4.51 5.87 -23.10
C ARG A 438 -4.23 5.78 -24.61
N SER A 439 -5.08 6.39 -25.43
CA SER A 439 -5.03 6.25 -26.89
C SER A 439 -4.36 7.43 -27.59
N GLY A 440 -3.59 8.23 -26.83
CA GLY A 440 -2.88 9.38 -27.35
C GLY A 440 -3.79 10.56 -27.72
N PHE A 441 -3.37 11.36 -28.68
CA PHE A 441 -3.95 12.66 -28.99
C PHE A 441 -4.09 12.89 -30.49
N ASP A 442 -5.26 13.36 -30.90
CA ASP A 442 -5.49 14.01 -32.18
C ASP A 442 -5.61 15.53 -31.94
N ALA A 443 -4.51 16.08 -31.43
CA ALA A 443 -4.39 17.46 -31.00
C ALA A 443 -2.92 17.88 -30.96
N GLN A 444 -2.68 19.20 -30.98
CA GLN A 444 -1.37 19.77 -30.73
C GLN A 444 -1.33 20.42 -29.36
N ALA A 445 -0.14 20.41 -28.75
CA ALA A 445 0.08 21.07 -27.47
C ALA A 445 0.16 22.59 -27.70
N ASP A 446 -0.79 23.32 -27.11
CA ASP A 446 -0.74 24.77 -27.04
C ASP A 446 0.19 25.23 -25.89
N GLU A 447 0.53 26.54 -25.85
CA GLU A 447 1.30 27.10 -24.74
C GLU A 447 0.58 26.86 -23.39
N GLY A 448 1.29 26.30 -22.42
CA GLY A 448 0.74 25.95 -21.10
C GLY A 448 -0.06 24.65 -21.07
N VAL A 449 -0.11 23.88 -22.18
CA VAL A 449 -0.78 22.57 -22.26
C VAL A 449 0.26 21.48 -22.49
N GLU A 450 0.20 20.42 -21.66
CA GLU A 450 1.06 19.25 -21.79
C GLU A 450 0.23 18.02 -22.19
N LEU A 451 0.71 17.24 -23.15
CA LEU A 451 0.07 16.01 -23.64
C LEU A 451 0.96 14.82 -23.27
N ILE A 452 0.44 13.95 -22.42
CA ILE A 452 1.19 12.82 -21.84
C ILE A 452 0.53 11.51 -22.33
N PRO A 453 1.11 10.81 -23.30
CA PRO A 453 0.61 9.50 -23.73
C PRO A 453 0.91 8.43 -22.69
N LEU A 454 0.15 7.30 -22.73
CA LEU A 454 0.21 6.23 -21.74
C LEU A 454 1.63 5.67 -21.55
N GLU A 455 2.39 5.53 -22.64
CA GLU A 455 3.73 4.96 -22.65
C GLU A 455 4.69 5.73 -21.72
N LYS A 456 4.50 7.05 -21.60
CA LYS A 456 5.28 7.89 -20.67
C LYS A 456 5.18 7.51 -19.22
N LEU A 457 4.11 6.82 -18.82
CA LEU A 457 3.93 6.36 -17.44
C LEU A 457 4.90 5.22 -17.10
N TYR A 458 5.37 4.48 -18.11
CA TYR A 458 6.23 3.31 -17.94
C TYR A 458 7.69 3.54 -18.38
N GLU A 459 8.04 4.77 -18.83
CA GLU A 459 9.41 5.22 -19.10
C GLU A 459 10.08 5.75 -17.79
#